data_69412038bb26bc343cb2277211ea82cf
#
_entry.id   69412038bb26bc343cb2277211ea82cf
#
_cell.length_a   1.000
_cell.length_b   1.000
_cell.length_c   1.000
_cell.angle_alpha   90.00
_cell.angle_beta   90.00
_cell.angle_gamma   90.00
#
_symmetry.space_group_name_H-M   'P 1'
#
loop_
_entity.id
_entity.type
_entity.pdbx_description
1 polymer ?
#
loop_
_entity_poly.entity_id
_entity_poly.type
_entity_poly.pdbx_seq_one_letter_code
_entity_poly.pdbx_strand_id
1 'polypeptide(L)'
;TIAEFRLGEVERSRAKTLSGGWQRRLSIAMALISQPQLVFLDEPTLGLDVLARRELWQVIRSLRGRVTVILTTHYLEEAEALSDRIGILSHGRLRICGTAQELCAAAGETRFEEAFIKLAGEGVQ
;
A
#
# COMPACT_ATOMS: atom_id res chain seq x y z
N THR A 1 9.40 8.55 16.55
CA THR A 1 9.12 8.46 15.11
C THR A 1 10.33 7.92 14.35
N ILE A 2 11.50 8.43 14.63
CA ILE A 2 12.71 7.93 13.98
C ILE A 2 12.91 6.45 14.27
N ALA A 3 12.66 6.04 15.50
CA ALA A 3 12.79 4.63 15.86
C ALA A 3 11.81 3.76 15.09
N GLU A 4 10.58 4.23 14.90
CA GLU A 4 9.59 3.48 14.14
C GLU A 4 10.02 3.24 12.70
N PHE A 5 10.74 4.20 12.13
CA PHE A 5 11.15 4.14 10.73
C PHE A 5 12.62 3.78 10.58
N ARG A 6 13.31 3.52 11.68
CA ARG A 6 14.72 3.09 11.68
C ARG A 6 15.65 4.08 10.98
N LEU A 7 15.37 5.35 11.11
CA LEU A 7 16.14 6.39 10.42
C LEU A 7 17.57 6.52 10.97
N GLY A 8 17.79 6.16 12.22
CA GLY A 8 19.12 6.17 12.78
C GLY A 8 20.07 5.23 12.06
N GLU A 9 19.56 4.11 11.57
CA GLU A 9 20.36 3.17 10.80
C GLU A 9 20.72 3.76 9.45
N VAL A 10 19.80 4.50 8.86
CA VAL A 10 20.03 5.16 7.57
C VAL A 10 21.18 6.17 7.69
N GLU A 11 21.19 6.94 8.75
CA GLU A 11 22.25 7.92 8.97
C GLU A 11 23.61 7.25 9.04
N ARG A 12 23.69 6.11 9.70
CA ARG A 12 24.95 5.38 9.84
C ARG A 12 25.37 4.70 8.55
N SER A 13 24.40 4.36 7.72
CA SER A 13 24.64 3.60 6.48
C SER A 13 25.14 4.43 5.33
N ARG A 14 24.99 5.75 5.42
CA ARG A 14 25.35 6.65 4.35
C ARG A 14 24.30 6.67 3.22
N ALA A 15 24.09 7.83 2.70
CA ALA A 15 23.07 8.05 1.66
C ALA A 15 23.36 7.23 0.40
N LYS A 16 24.62 7.04 0.06
CA LYS A 16 24.97 6.32 -1.16
C LYS A 16 24.55 4.87 -1.16
N THR A 17 24.28 4.31 0.01
CA THR A 17 23.88 2.93 0.11
C THR A 17 22.38 2.77 0.39
N LEU A 18 21.64 3.87 0.36
CA LEU A 18 20.22 3.79 0.60
C LEU A 18 19.53 3.00 -0.51
N SER A 19 18.78 1.98 -0.09
CA SER A 19 17.93 1.25 -1.00
C SER A 19 16.64 2.03 -1.27
N GLY A 20 15.91 1.62 -2.29
CA GLY A 20 14.60 2.19 -2.55
C GLY A 20 13.67 2.10 -1.35
N GLY A 21 13.79 1.02 -0.58
CA GLY A 21 12.98 0.84 0.62
C GLY A 21 13.24 1.89 1.67
N TRP A 22 14.50 2.22 1.91
CA TRP A 22 14.87 3.26 2.86
C TRP A 22 14.40 4.63 2.39
N GLN A 23 14.55 4.92 1.11
CA GLN A 23 14.08 6.18 0.55
C GLN A 23 12.57 6.32 0.73
N ARG A 24 11.82 5.22 0.52
CA ARG A 24 10.37 5.21 0.70
C ARG A 24 10.00 5.43 2.15
N ARG A 25 10.70 4.77 3.08
CA ARG A 25 10.46 4.97 4.51
C ARG A 25 10.71 6.41 4.92
N LEU A 26 11.79 6.99 4.40
CA LEU A 26 12.12 8.36 4.71
C LEU A 26 11.04 9.31 4.21
N SER A 27 10.54 9.08 3.00
CA SER A 27 9.46 9.90 2.44
C SER A 27 8.21 9.83 3.31
N ILE A 28 7.86 8.65 3.76
CA ILE A 28 6.69 8.47 4.63
C ILE A 28 6.91 9.18 5.96
N ALA A 29 8.09 9.03 6.56
CA ALA A 29 8.40 9.68 7.82
C ALA A 29 8.31 11.19 7.71
N MET A 30 8.81 11.75 6.61
CA MET A 30 8.75 13.19 6.39
C MET A 30 7.30 13.67 6.23
N ALA A 31 6.49 12.89 5.54
CA ALA A 31 5.08 13.22 5.39
C ALA A 31 4.36 13.23 6.74
N LEU A 32 4.81 12.39 7.68
CA LEU A 32 4.16 12.27 8.99
C LEU A 32 4.60 13.33 10.00
N ILE A 33 5.66 14.06 9.72
CA ILE A 33 6.16 15.08 10.64
C ILE A 33 5.09 16.12 10.97
N SER A 34 4.25 16.47 10.01
CA SER A 34 3.19 17.45 10.21
C SER A 34 1.96 16.87 10.91
N GLN A 35 2.00 15.62 11.28
CA GLN A 35 0.90 14.89 11.94
C GLN A 35 -0.41 14.99 11.15
N PRO A 36 -0.41 14.55 9.89
CA PRO A 36 -1.60 14.65 9.06
C PRO A 36 -2.66 13.65 9.49
N GLN A 37 -3.91 13.92 9.11
CA GLN A 37 -4.99 12.97 9.30
C GLN A 37 -5.13 12.02 8.13
N LEU A 38 -4.59 12.40 6.99
CA LEU A 38 -4.71 11.65 5.74
C LEU A 38 -3.39 11.70 4.99
N VAL A 39 -2.96 10.54 4.52
CA VAL A 39 -1.74 10.42 3.71
C VAL A 39 -2.05 9.63 2.46
N PHE A 40 -1.55 10.12 1.32
CA PHE A 40 -1.64 9.38 0.06
C PHE A 40 -0.32 8.72 -0.24
N LEU A 41 -0.35 7.44 -0.55
CA LEU A 41 0.83 6.69 -0.95
C LEU A 41 0.58 6.10 -2.34
N ASP A 42 1.28 6.62 -3.33
CA ASP A 42 1.11 6.19 -4.71
C ASP A 42 2.13 5.10 -5.04
N GLU A 43 1.66 3.87 -5.18
CA GLU A 43 2.46 2.71 -5.49
C GLU A 43 3.76 2.65 -4.67
N PRO A 44 3.64 2.65 -3.32
CA PRO A 44 4.81 2.84 -2.46
C PRO A 44 5.87 1.73 -2.55
N THR A 45 5.51 0.55 -3.01
CA THR A 45 6.47 -0.56 -3.08
C THR A 45 6.92 -0.87 -4.51
N LEU A 46 6.56 -0.02 -5.46
CA LEU A 46 6.94 -0.25 -6.85
C LEU A 46 8.45 -0.30 -6.98
N GLY A 47 8.95 -1.36 -7.61
CA GLY A 47 10.37 -1.52 -7.85
C GLY A 47 11.17 -2.10 -6.69
N LEU A 48 10.55 -2.36 -5.56
CA LEU A 48 11.23 -2.95 -4.41
C LEU A 48 11.25 -4.47 -4.52
N ASP A 49 12.31 -5.09 -3.99
CA ASP A 49 12.34 -6.55 -3.89
C ASP A 49 11.39 -7.02 -2.80
N VAL A 50 11.23 -8.33 -2.68
CA VAL A 50 10.27 -8.93 -1.76
C VAL A 50 10.54 -8.53 -0.30
N LEU A 51 11.80 -8.54 0.10
CA LEU A 51 12.15 -8.24 1.48
C LEU A 51 11.89 -6.78 1.82
N ALA A 52 12.35 -5.87 0.97
CA ALA A 52 12.14 -4.43 1.17
C ALA A 52 10.65 -4.11 1.17
N ARG A 53 9.89 -4.75 0.30
CA ARG A 53 8.46 -4.54 0.21
C ARG A 53 7.76 -4.95 1.51
N ARG A 54 8.12 -6.11 2.06
CA ARG A 54 7.52 -6.57 3.31
C ARG A 54 7.88 -5.67 4.48
N GLU A 55 9.09 -5.16 4.50
CA GLU A 55 9.48 -4.22 5.54
C GLU A 55 8.66 -2.94 5.46
N LEU A 56 8.47 -2.43 4.26
CA LEU A 56 7.65 -1.22 4.08
C LEU A 56 6.20 -1.48 4.44
N TRP A 57 5.69 -2.68 4.14
CA TRP A 57 4.34 -3.05 4.56
C TRP A 57 4.17 -2.94 6.07
N GLN A 58 5.18 -3.35 6.84
CA GLN A 58 5.10 -3.25 8.29
C GLN A 58 5.01 -1.80 8.75
N VAL A 59 5.76 -0.92 8.09
CA VAL A 59 5.69 0.51 8.39
C VAL A 59 4.28 1.03 8.12
N ILE A 60 3.72 0.70 6.97
CA ILE A 60 2.38 1.16 6.60
C ILE A 60 1.34 0.61 7.58
N ARG A 61 1.46 -0.67 7.96
CA ARG A 61 0.53 -1.25 8.94
C ARG A 61 0.59 -0.55 10.28
N SER A 62 1.75 -0.04 10.67
CA SER A 62 1.90 0.65 11.94
C SER A 62 1.12 1.96 11.98
N LEU A 63 0.72 2.47 10.82
CA LEU A 63 -0.05 3.71 10.74
C LEU A 63 -1.55 3.47 10.97
N ARG A 64 -1.97 2.22 10.93
CA ARG A 64 -3.39 1.88 11.10
C ARG A 64 -3.88 2.36 12.48
N GLY A 65 -5.02 3.05 12.46
CA GLY A 65 -5.57 3.62 13.69
C GLY A 65 -5.00 4.98 14.07
N ARG A 66 -3.94 5.41 13.39
CA ARG A 66 -3.28 6.70 13.68
C ARG A 66 -3.51 7.71 12.55
N VAL A 67 -3.51 7.21 11.34
CA VAL A 67 -3.59 8.02 10.12
C VAL A 67 -4.45 7.27 9.13
N THR A 68 -5.27 7.99 8.37
CA THR A 68 -5.97 7.39 7.24
C THR A 68 -5.00 7.37 6.06
N VAL A 69 -4.79 6.20 5.49
CA VAL A 69 -3.89 6.03 4.36
C VAL A 69 -4.68 5.65 3.13
N ILE A 70 -4.51 6.42 2.06
CA ILE A 70 -5.03 6.06 0.75
C ILE A 70 -3.86 5.58 -0.08
N LEU A 71 -3.91 4.32 -0.45
CA LEU A 71 -2.81 3.63 -1.11
C LEU A 71 -3.24 3.25 -2.52
N THR A 72 -2.42 3.59 -3.51
CA THR A 72 -2.65 3.05 -4.85
C THR A 72 -1.61 1.97 -5.11
N THR A 73 -2.04 0.90 -5.74
CA THR A 73 -1.14 -0.19 -6.09
C THR A 73 -1.75 -1.05 -7.18
N HIS A 74 -0.92 -1.66 -7.99
CA HIS A 74 -1.37 -2.68 -8.92
C HIS A 74 -0.91 -4.07 -8.49
N TYR A 75 -0.32 -4.18 -7.30
CA TYR A 75 0.03 -5.46 -6.71
C TYR A 75 -1.14 -5.94 -5.88
N LEU A 76 -1.80 -6.99 -6.34
CA LEU A 76 -3.00 -7.48 -5.66
C LEU A 76 -2.72 -7.97 -4.25
N GLU A 77 -1.56 -8.59 -4.04
CA GLU A 77 -1.14 -9.02 -2.71
C GLU A 77 -1.08 -7.84 -1.74
N GLU A 78 -0.56 -6.71 -2.21
CA GLU A 78 -0.41 -5.54 -1.39
C GLU A 78 -1.76 -4.98 -0.99
N ALA A 79 -2.67 -4.87 -1.95
CA ALA A 79 -4.01 -4.38 -1.69
C ALA A 79 -4.70 -5.25 -0.65
N GLU A 80 -4.62 -6.56 -0.83
CA GLU A 80 -5.27 -7.49 0.08
C GLU A 80 -4.65 -7.47 1.47
N ALA A 81 -3.32 -7.39 1.54
CA ALA A 81 -2.61 -7.48 2.81
C ALA A 81 -2.72 -6.22 3.67
N LEU A 82 -2.75 -5.06 3.03
CA LEU A 82 -2.66 -3.78 3.75
C LEU A 82 -3.97 -3.05 3.94
N SER A 83 -4.95 -3.31 3.10
CA SER A 83 -6.13 -2.46 3.03
C SER A 83 -7.27 -2.94 3.88
N ASP A 84 -7.93 -2.01 4.55
CA ASP A 84 -9.19 -2.30 5.24
C ASP A 84 -10.32 -2.32 4.23
N ARG A 85 -10.24 -1.47 3.21
CA ARG A 85 -11.19 -1.43 2.12
C ARG A 85 -10.43 -1.24 0.81
N ILE A 86 -10.93 -1.86 -0.25
CA ILE A 86 -10.29 -1.85 -1.55
C ILE A 86 -11.26 -1.30 -2.58
N GLY A 87 -10.77 -0.35 -3.38
CA GLY A 87 -11.53 0.12 -4.52
C GLY A 87 -10.86 -0.35 -5.81
N ILE A 88 -11.63 -0.87 -6.73
CA ILE A 88 -11.12 -1.30 -8.02
C ILE A 88 -11.41 -0.22 -9.05
N LEU A 89 -10.35 0.31 -9.64
CA LEU A 89 -10.45 1.31 -10.69
C LEU A 89 -10.21 0.66 -12.04
N SER A 90 -11.02 1.02 -13.01
CA SER A 90 -10.87 0.50 -14.36
C SER A 90 -11.34 1.59 -15.31
N HIS A 91 -10.48 1.93 -16.28
CA HIS A 91 -10.78 2.96 -17.26
C HIS A 91 -11.22 4.29 -16.63
N GLY A 92 -10.50 4.68 -15.56
CA GLY A 92 -10.74 5.94 -14.91
C GLY A 92 -11.98 6.00 -14.02
N ARG A 93 -12.61 4.87 -13.79
CA ARG A 93 -13.83 4.81 -12.96
C ARG A 93 -13.65 3.84 -11.81
N LEU A 94 -14.22 4.21 -10.67
CA LEU A 94 -14.30 3.31 -9.53
C LEU A 94 -15.44 2.32 -9.80
N ARG A 95 -15.08 1.05 -9.95
CA ARG A 95 -16.07 0.02 -10.29
C ARG A 95 -16.79 -0.51 -9.06
N ILE A 96 -16.04 -0.74 -7.99
CA ILE A 96 -16.60 -1.30 -6.77
C ILE A 96 -15.63 -0.98 -5.63
N CYS A 97 -16.15 -0.88 -4.43
CA CYS A 97 -15.35 -0.63 -3.24
C CYS A 97 -15.91 -1.43 -2.07
N GLY A 98 -15.03 -2.04 -1.30
CA GLY A 98 -15.43 -2.82 -0.14
C GLY A 98 -14.25 -3.55 0.44
N THR A 99 -14.49 -4.42 1.42
CA THR A 99 -13.44 -5.29 1.94
C THR A 99 -13.09 -6.34 0.90
N ALA A 100 -11.92 -6.97 1.06
CA ALA A 100 -11.56 -8.06 0.14
C ALA A 100 -12.64 -9.13 0.13
N GLN A 101 -13.18 -9.43 1.30
CA GLN A 101 -14.24 -10.42 1.45
C GLN A 101 -15.49 -10.03 0.68
N GLU A 102 -15.88 -8.77 0.78
CA GLU A 102 -17.05 -8.27 0.07
C GLU A 102 -16.86 -8.33 -1.45
N LEU A 103 -15.66 -8.01 -1.92
CA LEU A 103 -15.38 -8.07 -3.34
C LEU A 103 -15.39 -9.50 -3.86
N CYS A 104 -14.85 -10.43 -3.07
CA CYS A 104 -14.91 -11.83 -3.43
C CYS A 104 -16.35 -12.33 -3.52
N ALA A 105 -17.19 -11.93 -2.56
CA ALA A 105 -18.59 -12.32 -2.56
C ALA A 105 -19.32 -11.74 -3.77
N ALA A 106 -19.04 -10.49 -4.11
CA ALA A 106 -19.68 -9.85 -5.25
C ALA A 106 -19.31 -10.55 -6.56
N ALA A 107 -18.10 -11.06 -6.66
CA ALA A 107 -17.64 -11.76 -7.87
C ALA A 107 -17.98 -13.26 -7.87
N GLY A 108 -18.41 -13.79 -6.73
CA GLY A 108 -18.65 -15.22 -6.60
C GLY A 108 -17.37 -16.02 -6.57
N GLU A 109 -16.28 -15.44 -6.07
CA GLU A 109 -14.97 -16.08 -6.03
C GLU A 109 -14.48 -16.19 -4.61
N THR A 110 -13.60 -17.16 -4.35
CA THR A 110 -13.00 -17.32 -3.02
C THR A 110 -11.64 -16.65 -2.90
N ARG A 111 -10.98 -16.41 -4.04
CA ARG A 111 -9.66 -15.79 -4.07
C ARG A 111 -9.77 -14.37 -4.59
N PHE A 112 -9.06 -13.45 -3.93
CA PHE A 112 -9.14 -12.05 -4.32
C PHE A 112 -8.63 -11.81 -5.75
N GLU A 113 -7.58 -12.50 -6.16
CA GLU A 113 -7.05 -12.35 -7.51
C GLU A 113 -8.10 -12.66 -8.57
N GLU A 114 -8.84 -13.76 -8.37
CA GLU A 114 -9.90 -14.12 -9.30
C GLU A 114 -11.04 -13.13 -9.27
N ALA A 115 -11.38 -12.65 -8.08
CA ALA A 115 -12.40 -11.63 -7.93
C ALA A 115 -12.01 -10.35 -8.67
N PHE A 116 -10.74 -9.94 -8.54
CA PHE A 116 -10.25 -8.75 -9.21
C PHE A 116 -10.35 -8.87 -10.72
N ILE A 117 -9.90 -10.00 -11.27
CA ILE A 117 -9.94 -10.21 -12.71
C ILE A 117 -11.36 -10.09 -13.22
N LYS A 118 -12.29 -10.69 -12.50
CA LYS A 118 -13.67 -10.69 -12.92
C LYS A 118 -14.31 -9.31 -12.84
N LEU A 119 -14.10 -8.62 -11.72
CA LEU A 119 -14.70 -7.30 -11.49
C LEU A 119 -14.08 -6.23 -12.38
N ALA A 120 -12.76 -6.26 -12.54
CA ALA A 120 -12.07 -5.31 -13.41
C ALA A 120 -12.37 -5.60 -14.88
N GLY A 121 -12.46 -6.88 -15.24
CA GLY A 121 -12.76 -7.28 -16.61
C GLY A 121 -14.13 -6.88 -17.07
N GLU A 122 -15.11 -6.95 -16.19
CA GLU A 122 -16.46 -6.52 -16.50
C GLU A 122 -16.52 -5.05 -16.90
N GLY A 123 -15.62 -4.26 -16.36
CA GLY A 123 -15.55 -2.86 -16.68
C GLY A 123 -14.98 -2.56 -18.05
N VAL A 124 -14.35 -3.54 -18.67
CA VAL A 124 -13.71 -3.37 -19.98
C VAL A 124 -14.68 -3.57 -21.12
N GLN A 125 -15.72 -4.31 -20.89
CA GLN A 125 -16.68 -4.67 -21.94
C GLN A 125 -17.66 -3.59 -22.30
#